data_21b914d61fe69e5cfa5af93f1428ecaf
#
_entry.id   21b914d61fe69e5cfa5af93f1428ecaf
#
_cell.length_a   1.000
_cell.length_b   1.000
_cell.length_c   1.000
_cell.angle_alpha   90.00
_cell.angle_beta   90.00
_cell.angle_gamma   90.00
#
_symmetry.space_group_name_H-M   'P 1'
#
loop_
_entity.id
_entity.type
_entity.pdbx_description
1 polymer ?
#
loop_
_entity_poly.entity_id
_entity_poly.type
_entity_poly.pdbx_seq_one_letter_code
_entity_poly.pdbx_strand_id
1 'polypeptide(L)' 'MKTKQVFYEGRVQGVGFRYATKQVAMGFDVTGWVQNLPDGRVEVQVMGDEEEVEEFLVGIREGQMGGNIQ' A
#
# COMPACT_ATOMS: atom_id res chain seq x y z
N MET A 1 17.18 2.31 -7.36
CA MET A 1 15.95 1.59 -7.00
C MET A 1 15.78 1.55 -5.49
N LYS A 2 14.57 1.73 -5.03
CA LYS A 2 14.28 1.78 -3.60
C LYS A 2 13.25 0.73 -3.23
N THR A 3 13.40 0.14 -2.05
CA THR A 3 12.43 -0.81 -1.50
C THR A 3 11.91 -0.24 -0.20
N LYS A 4 10.58 -0.25 -0.05
CA LYS A 4 9.95 0.14 1.22
C LYS A 4 9.00 -0.95 1.69
N GLN A 5 9.00 -1.16 3.00
CA GLN A 5 8.08 -2.08 3.65
C GLN A 5 7.25 -1.24 4.61
N VAL A 6 5.93 -1.27 4.44
CA VAL A 6 5.03 -0.42 5.19
C VAL A 6 3.94 -1.26 5.81
N PHE A 7 3.59 -0.95 7.05
CA PHE A 7 2.52 -1.64 7.76
C PHE A 7 1.37 -0.67 7.98
N TYR A 8 0.16 -1.14 7.72
CA TYR A 8 -1.05 -0.36 7.93
C TYR A 8 -1.90 -1.01 8.99
N GLU A 9 -2.49 -0.19 9.86
CA GLU A 9 -3.34 -0.64 10.93
C GLU A 9 -4.72 -0.02 10.81
N GLY A 10 -5.64 -0.46 11.66
CA GLY A 10 -6.99 0.04 11.64
C GLY A 10 -7.89 -0.85 10.80
N ARG A 11 -8.81 -0.26 10.07
CA ARG A 11 -9.76 -1.02 9.26
C ARG A 11 -9.20 -1.28 7.88
N VAL A 12 -8.07 -1.96 7.83
CA VAL A 12 -7.37 -2.14 6.57
C VAL A 12 -7.39 -3.57 6.05
N GLN A 13 -7.74 -4.55 6.90
CA GLN A 13 -7.77 -5.92 6.43
C GLN A 13 -8.99 -6.18 5.55
N GLY A 14 -8.79 -7.07 4.58
CA GLY A 14 -9.85 -7.49 3.70
C GLY A 14 -9.47 -7.34 2.25
N VAL A 15 -10.32 -7.92 1.42
CA VAL A 15 -10.09 -7.91 -0.01
C VAL A 15 -10.13 -6.50 -0.56
N GLY A 16 -11.01 -5.65 -0.02
CA GLY A 16 -11.15 -4.29 -0.51
C GLY A 16 -9.88 -3.47 -0.42
N PHE A 17 -9.19 -3.54 0.71
CA PHE A 17 -7.95 -2.79 0.87
C PHE A 17 -6.86 -3.33 -0.06
N ARG A 18 -6.70 -4.65 -0.12
CA ARG A 18 -5.70 -5.24 -0.99
C ARG A 18 -5.96 -4.92 -2.46
N TYR A 19 -7.23 -5.01 -2.86
CA TYR A 19 -7.61 -4.69 -4.24
C TYR A 19 -7.32 -3.23 -4.56
N ALA A 20 -7.72 -2.33 -3.68
CA ALA A 20 -7.51 -0.89 -3.91
C ALA A 20 -6.02 -0.54 -3.95
N THR A 21 -5.20 -1.19 -3.10
CA THR A 21 -3.76 -0.98 -3.11
C THR A 21 -3.18 -1.38 -4.46
N LYS A 22 -3.61 -2.51 -5.00
CA LYS A 22 -3.14 -2.96 -6.32
C LYS A 22 -3.58 -2.00 -7.42
N GLN A 23 -4.78 -1.46 -7.31
CA GLN A 23 -5.27 -0.48 -8.30
C GLN A 23 -4.42 0.78 -8.29
N VAL A 24 -4.06 1.27 -7.10
CA VAL A 24 -3.19 2.43 -6.99
C VAL A 24 -1.83 2.12 -7.63
N ALA A 25 -1.30 0.93 -7.37
CA ALA A 25 0.01 0.55 -7.89
C ALA A 25 0.05 0.55 -9.42
N MET A 26 -1.07 0.28 -10.06
CA MET A 26 -1.13 0.28 -11.52
C MET A 26 -0.88 1.63 -12.14
N GLY A 27 -1.01 2.69 -11.37
CA GLY A 27 -0.73 4.05 -11.84
C GLY A 27 0.73 4.48 -11.70
N PHE A 28 1.58 3.60 -11.15
CA PHE A 28 2.97 3.92 -10.89
C PHE A 28 3.87 2.80 -11.38
N ASP A 29 5.13 3.13 -11.63
CA ASP A 29 6.11 2.15 -12.09
C ASP A 29 6.77 1.48 -10.88
N VAL A 30 6.01 0.64 -10.20
CA VAL A 30 6.45 -0.05 -8.99
C VAL A 30 6.04 -1.52 -9.06
N THR A 31 6.77 -2.34 -8.31
CA THR A 31 6.44 -3.75 -8.12
C THR A 31 6.43 -4.06 -6.63
N GLY A 32 5.87 -5.21 -6.27
CA GLY A 32 5.85 -5.60 -4.87
C GLY A 32 4.65 -6.49 -4.56
N TRP A 33 4.25 -6.50 -3.28
CA TRP A 33 3.13 -7.33 -2.86
C TRP A 33 2.46 -6.72 -1.63
N VAL A 34 1.26 -7.23 -1.34
CA VAL A 34 0.46 -6.83 -0.20
C VAL A 34 -0.14 -8.07 0.44
N GLN A 35 -0.12 -8.15 1.76
CA GLN A 35 -0.70 -9.29 2.47
C GLN A 35 -1.27 -8.88 3.81
N ASN A 36 -2.27 -9.64 4.25
CA ASN A 36 -2.83 -9.49 5.59
C ASN A 36 -1.95 -10.25 6.58
N LEU A 37 -1.73 -9.66 7.75
CA LEU A 37 -0.96 -10.30 8.81
C LEU A 37 -1.90 -10.86 9.87
N PRO A 38 -1.44 -11.88 10.63
CA PRO A 38 -2.27 -12.48 11.67
C PRO A 38 -2.70 -11.51 12.78
N ASP A 39 -1.93 -10.44 12.99
CA ASP A 39 -2.24 -9.48 14.05
C ASP A 39 -3.22 -8.38 13.62
N GLY A 40 -3.75 -8.46 12.42
CA GLY A 40 -4.73 -7.50 11.93
C GLY A 40 -4.17 -6.39 11.07
N ARG A 41 -2.85 -6.31 10.94
CA ARG A 41 -2.23 -5.31 10.07
C ARG A 41 -2.16 -5.80 8.64
N VAL A 42 -1.92 -4.87 7.73
CA VAL A 42 -1.63 -5.19 6.33
C VAL A 42 -0.21 -4.75 6.03
N GLU A 43 0.56 -5.63 5.42
CA GLU A 43 1.93 -5.33 5.04
C GLU A 43 2.00 -5.10 3.54
N VAL A 44 2.67 -4.00 3.16
CA VAL A 44 2.90 -3.67 1.76
C VAL A 44 4.40 -3.55 1.54
N GLN A 45 4.92 -4.29 0.58
CA GLN A 45 6.31 -4.13 0.17
C GLN A 45 6.30 -3.63 -1.27
N VAL A 46 7.01 -2.53 -1.52
CA VAL A 46 7.00 -1.89 -2.82
C VAL A 46 8.42 -1.54 -3.23
N MET A 47 8.73 -1.74 -4.51
CA MET A 47 10.05 -1.48 -5.08
C MET A 47 9.90 -0.68 -6.36
N GLY A 48 10.85 0.21 -6.61
CA GLY A 48 10.89 1.01 -7.82
C GLY A 48 11.78 2.22 -7.62
N ASP A 49 11.69 3.17 -8.53
CA ASP A 49 12.39 4.44 -8.35
C ASP A 49 11.82 5.14 -7.14
N GLU A 50 12.69 5.84 -6.42
CA GLU A 50 12.29 6.49 -5.17
C GLU A 50 11.06 7.38 -5.35
N GLU A 51 11.05 8.17 -6.42
CA GLU A 51 9.94 9.08 -6.67
C GLU A 51 8.63 8.32 -6.87
N GLU A 52 8.68 7.22 -7.65
CA GLU A 52 7.49 6.42 -7.90
C GLU A 52 6.99 5.74 -6.63
N VAL A 53 7.91 5.22 -5.83
CA VAL A 53 7.56 4.57 -4.56
C VAL A 53 6.89 5.56 -3.62
N GLU A 54 7.46 6.75 -3.48
CA GLU A 54 6.91 7.76 -2.57
C GLU A 54 5.52 8.22 -3.04
N GLU A 55 5.34 8.45 -4.33
CA GLU A 55 4.04 8.87 -4.85
C GLU A 55 2.99 7.77 -4.70
N PHE A 56 3.40 6.52 -4.88
CA PHE A 56 2.50 5.40 -4.66
C PHE A 56 1.98 5.37 -3.22
N LEU A 57 2.88 5.56 -2.25
CA LEU A 57 2.50 5.54 -0.84
C LEU A 57 1.60 6.72 -0.48
N VAL A 58 1.87 7.88 -1.06
CA VAL A 58 1.00 9.04 -0.89
C VAL A 58 -0.38 8.75 -1.48
N GLY A 59 -0.42 8.10 -2.64
CA GLY A 59 -1.68 7.75 -3.28
C GLY A 59 -2.54 6.86 -2.41
N ILE A 60 -1.93 5.90 -1.72
CA ILE A 60 -2.68 5.05 -0.78
C ILE A 60 -3.23 5.89 0.37
N ARG A 61 -2.39 6.74 0.95
CA ARG A 61 -2.78 7.52 2.11
C ARG A 61 -3.89 8.51 1.79
N GLU A 62 -3.82 9.15 0.64
CA GLU A 62 -4.76 10.20 0.26
C GLU A 62 -5.93 9.73 -0.58
N GLY A 63 -5.95 8.43 -0.91
CA GLY A 63 -7.05 7.87 -1.67
C GLY A 63 -8.26 7.58 -0.80
N GLN A 64 -9.20 6.84 -1.37
CA GLN A 64 -10.44 6.51 -0.67
C GLN A 64 -10.24 5.68 0.59
N MET A 65 -9.05 5.10 0.76
CA MET A 65 -8.73 4.30 1.93
C MET A 65 -8.16 5.12 3.08
N GLY A 66 -7.86 6.39 2.84
CA GLY A 66 -7.16 7.21 3.82
C GLY A 66 -7.86 7.29 5.17
N GLY A 67 -9.17 7.32 5.17
CA GLY A 67 -9.93 7.40 6.40
C GLY A 67 -9.91 6.12 7.25
N ASN A 68 -9.42 5.03 6.70
CA ASN A 68 -9.37 3.73 7.38
C ASN A 68 -7.97 3.39 7.89
N ILE A 69 -6.99 4.22 7.63
CA ILE A 69 -5.60 3.97 8.00
C ILE A 69 -5.26 4.80 9.23
N GLN A 70 -4.63 4.17 10.18
CA GLN A 70 -4.24 4.82 11.42
C GLN A 70 -2.75 5.01 11.53
#